data_ef1269e2090b15bd08c6f9dc8c70643f
#
_entry.id   ef1269e2090b15bd08c6f9dc8c70643f
#
_cell.length_a   1.000
_cell.length_b   1.000
_cell.length_c   1.000
_cell.angle_alpha   90.00
_cell.angle_beta   90.00
_cell.angle_gamma   90.00
#
_symmetry.space_group_name_H-M   'P 1'
#
loop_
_entity.id
_entity.type
_entity.pdbx_description
1 polymer ?
#
loop_
_entity_poly.entity_id
_entity_poly.type
_entity_poly.pdbx_seq_one_letter_code
_entity_poly.pdbx_strand_id
1 'polypeptide(L)'
;MSTQANKTWVEKVLALLNISEQDKVTLMKKRMEKYYKEEERKCNAHIERLERELEDYLETSTEKLDEIKEQEEQSFLEINLDKIATVELRDSYVSQLDEQFNRGIRARKEKEEEIQAQKEYTEKQIKLYKEKLEMIAYKKQQLS
;
A
#
# COMPACT_ATOMS: atom_id res chain seq x y z
N MET A 1 -16.25 21.97 50.85
CA MET A 1 -16.12 21.61 49.89
C MET A 1 -15.50 20.68 49.00
N SER A 2 -16.14 20.18 48.19
CA SER A 2 -16.03 18.99 47.42
C SER A 2 -15.33 19.06 46.10
N THR A 3 -14.52 20.07 45.84
CA THR A 3 -13.73 20.17 44.60
C THR A 3 -12.73 19.03 44.42
N GLN A 4 -12.28 18.38 45.49
CA GLN A 4 -11.39 17.23 45.43
C GLN A 4 -12.10 15.93 44.99
N ALA A 5 -13.40 15.83 45.21
CA ALA A 5 -14.18 14.65 44.83
C ALA A 5 -14.32 14.50 43.31
N ASN A 6 -14.21 15.60 42.54
CA ASN A 6 -14.34 15.62 41.08
C ASN A 6 -12.99 15.51 40.31
N LYS A 7 -11.89 15.41 41.02
CA LYS A 7 -10.56 15.28 40.40
C LYS A 7 -10.34 13.85 39.94
N THR A 8 -9.64 13.72 38.79
CA THR A 8 -9.19 12.44 38.30
C THR A 8 -8.15 11.83 39.24
N TRP A 9 -7.92 10.54 39.15
CA TRP A 9 -6.89 9.86 39.91
C TRP A 9 -5.51 10.50 39.73
N VAL A 10 -5.16 10.91 38.51
CA VAL A 10 -3.90 11.57 38.19
C VAL A 10 -3.78 12.88 38.93
N GLU A 11 -4.83 13.69 38.95
CA GLU A 11 -4.88 14.97 39.66
C GLU A 11 -4.69 14.79 41.16
N LYS A 12 -5.32 13.77 41.73
CA LYS A 12 -5.17 13.45 43.16
C LYS A 12 -3.72 13.09 43.51
N VAL A 13 -3.08 12.28 42.69
CA VAL A 13 -1.67 11.90 42.90
C VAL A 13 -0.75 13.11 42.79
N LEU A 14 -0.98 13.97 41.80
CA LEU A 14 -0.21 15.20 41.63
C LEU A 14 -0.40 16.17 42.79
N ALA A 15 -1.62 16.27 43.33
CA ALA A 15 -1.89 17.07 44.50
C ALA A 15 -1.17 16.55 45.76
N LEU A 16 -1.13 15.23 45.92
CA LEU A 16 -0.40 14.59 47.03
C LEU A 16 1.11 14.82 46.95
N LEU A 17 1.66 14.90 45.74
CA LEU A 17 3.06 15.18 45.50
C LEU A 17 3.40 16.66 45.57
N ASN A 18 2.40 17.51 45.84
CA ASN A 18 2.54 18.95 45.96
C ASN A 18 3.17 19.60 44.70
N ILE A 19 2.71 19.15 43.54
CA ILE A 19 3.21 19.62 42.23
C ILE A 19 2.41 20.86 41.82
N SER A 20 3.11 21.92 41.35
CA SER A 20 2.48 23.15 40.86
C SER A 20 1.65 22.93 39.60
N GLU A 21 0.72 23.85 39.31
CA GLU A 21 -0.09 23.80 38.09
C GLU A 21 0.76 23.84 36.82
N GLN A 22 1.87 24.59 36.84
CA GLN A 22 2.80 24.66 35.72
C GLN A 22 3.51 23.31 35.49
N ASP A 23 3.89 22.64 36.56
CA ASP A 23 4.49 21.30 36.48
C ASP A 23 3.50 20.26 35.96
N LYS A 24 2.22 20.39 36.33
CA LYS A 24 1.15 19.54 35.78
C LYS A 24 1.02 19.73 34.28
N VAL A 25 1.01 20.97 33.79
CA VAL A 25 0.93 21.30 32.37
C VAL A 25 2.12 20.72 31.64
N THR A 26 3.32 20.90 32.18
CA THR A 26 4.56 20.34 31.61
C THR A 26 4.50 18.81 31.51
N LEU A 27 4.02 18.15 32.57
CA LEU A 27 3.87 16.68 32.59
C LEU A 27 2.88 16.21 31.54
N MET A 28 1.74 16.91 31.42
CA MET A 28 0.73 16.60 30.41
C MET A 28 1.28 16.76 28.99
N LYS A 29 2.02 17.83 28.73
CA LYS A 29 2.69 18.05 27.43
C LYS A 29 3.65 16.92 27.09
N LYS A 30 4.48 16.48 28.04
CA LYS A 30 5.40 15.37 27.85
C LYS A 30 4.68 14.06 27.50
N ARG A 31 3.55 13.80 28.16
CA ARG A 31 2.72 12.64 27.85
C ARG A 31 2.15 12.70 26.45
N MET A 32 1.64 13.87 26.06
CA MET A 32 1.10 14.08 24.71
C MET A 32 2.19 13.95 23.65
N GLU A 33 3.37 14.50 23.87
CA GLU A 33 4.52 14.37 22.98
C GLU A 33 4.91 12.90 22.79
N LYS A 34 4.95 12.14 23.88
CA LYS A 34 5.25 10.70 23.85
C LYS A 34 4.18 9.92 23.06
N TYR A 35 2.93 10.26 23.28
CA TYR A 35 1.81 9.67 22.54
C TYR A 35 1.93 9.93 21.04
N TYR A 36 2.19 11.18 20.65
CA TYR A 36 2.32 11.53 19.24
C TYR A 36 3.55 10.89 18.58
N LYS A 37 4.65 10.78 19.30
CA LYS A 37 5.83 10.05 18.82
C LYS A 37 5.50 8.58 18.53
N GLU A 38 4.75 7.94 19.40
CA GLU A 38 4.34 6.54 19.21
C GLU A 38 3.40 6.41 18.02
N GLU A 39 2.46 7.34 17.85
CA GLU A 39 1.57 7.36 16.69
C GLU A 39 2.33 7.60 15.38
N GLU A 40 3.32 8.49 15.38
CA GLU A 40 4.22 8.70 14.24
C GLU A 40 4.97 7.42 13.89
N ARG A 41 5.53 6.75 14.90
CA ARG A 41 6.26 5.49 14.72
C ARG A 41 5.37 4.44 14.06
N LYS A 42 4.14 4.29 14.53
CA LYS A 42 3.17 3.35 13.97
C LYS A 42 2.82 3.68 12.53
N CYS A 43 2.57 4.95 12.24
CA CYS A 43 2.27 5.40 10.87
C CYS A 43 3.44 5.15 9.92
N ASN A 44 4.66 5.48 10.34
CA ASN A 44 5.86 5.24 9.55
C ASN A 44 6.07 3.74 9.29
N ALA A 45 5.84 2.90 10.29
CA ALA A 45 5.92 1.46 10.14
C ALA A 45 4.90 0.92 9.13
N HIS A 46 3.68 1.45 9.15
CA HIS A 46 2.65 1.09 8.17
C HIS A 46 3.03 1.51 6.76
N ILE A 47 3.54 2.73 6.59
CA ILE A 47 3.99 3.25 5.29
C ILE A 47 5.11 2.36 4.73
N GLU A 48 6.13 2.08 5.53
CA GLU A 48 7.25 1.22 5.11
C GLU A 48 6.79 -0.18 4.70
N ARG A 49 5.86 -0.75 5.46
CA ARG A 49 5.29 -2.05 5.14
C ARG A 49 4.54 -2.03 3.82
N LEU A 50 3.69 -1.03 3.61
CA LEU A 50 2.91 -0.88 2.38
C LEU A 50 3.80 -0.63 1.17
N GLU A 51 4.82 0.19 1.30
CA GLU A 51 5.80 0.46 0.24
C GLU A 51 6.55 -0.82 -0.13
N ARG A 52 6.96 -1.62 0.85
CA ARG A 52 7.65 -2.88 0.64
C ARG A 52 6.74 -3.93 -0.01
N GLU A 53 5.51 -4.05 0.47
CA GLU A 53 4.52 -4.96 -0.11
C GLU A 53 4.21 -4.59 -1.56
N LEU A 54 4.11 -3.31 -1.86
CA LEU A 54 3.89 -2.83 -3.22
C LEU A 54 5.09 -3.14 -4.13
N GLU A 55 6.30 -2.88 -3.66
CA GLU A 55 7.53 -3.18 -4.39
C GLU A 55 7.63 -4.66 -4.74
N ASP A 56 7.40 -5.55 -3.75
CA ASP A 56 7.41 -7.00 -3.95
C ASP A 56 6.33 -7.44 -4.92
N TYR A 57 5.13 -6.88 -4.80
CA TYR A 57 4.02 -7.18 -5.70
C TYR A 57 4.34 -6.78 -7.15
N LEU A 58 4.88 -5.58 -7.35
CA LEU A 58 5.23 -5.07 -8.68
C LEU A 58 6.33 -5.91 -9.31
N GLU A 59 7.34 -6.28 -8.55
CA GLU A 59 8.44 -7.13 -9.02
C GLU A 59 7.91 -8.49 -9.49
N THR A 60 7.15 -9.19 -8.63
CA THR A 60 6.56 -10.49 -8.95
C THR A 60 5.61 -10.41 -10.15
N SER A 61 4.80 -9.36 -10.21
CA SER A 61 3.83 -9.18 -11.30
C SER A 61 4.49 -8.86 -12.62
N THR A 62 5.57 -8.09 -12.60
CA THR A 62 6.37 -7.77 -13.78
C THR A 62 7.04 -9.03 -14.34
N GLU A 63 7.58 -9.89 -13.47
CA GLU A 63 8.16 -11.18 -13.87
C GLU A 63 7.11 -12.08 -14.56
N LYS A 64 5.91 -12.17 -13.99
CA LYS A 64 4.81 -12.93 -14.60
C LYS A 64 4.39 -12.37 -15.95
N LEU A 65 4.36 -11.05 -16.08
CA LEU A 65 4.03 -10.38 -17.34
C LEU A 65 5.09 -10.68 -18.40
N ASP A 66 6.36 -10.65 -18.03
CA ASP A 66 7.48 -10.98 -18.92
C ASP A 66 7.43 -12.45 -19.37
N GLU A 67 7.09 -13.36 -18.47
CA GLU A 67 6.88 -14.78 -18.81
C GLU A 67 5.77 -14.96 -19.84
N ILE A 68 4.66 -14.24 -19.70
CA ILE A 68 3.55 -14.27 -20.67
C ILE A 68 4.04 -13.79 -22.03
N LYS A 69 4.79 -12.70 -22.08
CA LYS A 69 5.36 -12.16 -23.32
C LYS A 69 6.32 -13.15 -23.99
N GLU A 70 7.18 -13.80 -23.23
CA GLU A 70 8.11 -14.81 -23.73
C GLU A 70 7.37 -16.02 -24.32
N GLN A 71 6.31 -16.49 -23.66
CA GLN A 71 5.47 -17.58 -24.15
C GLN A 71 4.79 -17.22 -25.47
N GLU A 72 4.28 -15.98 -25.59
CA GLU A 72 3.69 -15.48 -26.83
C GLU A 72 4.72 -15.47 -27.97
N GLU A 73 5.94 -15.00 -27.70
CA GLU A 73 7.02 -14.97 -28.70
C GLU A 73 7.42 -16.37 -29.13
N GLN A 74 7.58 -17.30 -28.18
CA GLN A 74 7.93 -18.70 -28.50
C GLN A 74 6.83 -19.37 -29.30
N SER A 75 5.56 -19.16 -28.95
CA SER A 75 4.44 -19.70 -29.70
C SER A 75 4.42 -19.16 -31.13
N PHE A 76 4.74 -17.87 -31.31
CA PHE A 76 4.82 -17.27 -32.63
C PHE A 76 5.98 -17.86 -33.46
N LEU A 77 7.15 -18.10 -32.85
CA LEU A 77 8.30 -18.68 -33.53
C LEU A 77 8.09 -20.15 -33.94
N GLU A 78 7.23 -20.88 -33.23
CA GLU A 78 6.90 -22.27 -33.52
C GLU A 78 5.90 -22.43 -34.66
N ILE A 79 5.32 -21.34 -35.17
CA ILE A 79 4.34 -21.37 -36.24
C ILE A 79 5.06 -21.71 -37.55
N ASN A 80 4.68 -22.83 -38.16
CA ASN A 80 5.20 -23.23 -39.43
C ASN A 80 4.06 -23.66 -40.38
N LEU A 81 3.59 -22.70 -41.18
CA LEU A 81 2.48 -22.90 -42.11
C LEU A 81 2.86 -23.85 -43.27
N ASP A 82 4.14 -24.04 -43.57
CA ASP A 82 4.57 -24.89 -44.67
C ASP A 82 4.37 -26.38 -44.41
N LYS A 83 4.19 -26.77 -43.15
CA LYS A 83 3.90 -28.14 -42.75
C LYS A 83 2.41 -28.50 -42.92
N ILE A 84 1.57 -27.55 -43.25
CA ILE A 84 0.11 -27.77 -43.39
C ILE A 84 -0.18 -28.08 -44.85
N ALA A 85 -0.74 -29.30 -45.09
CA ALA A 85 -0.85 -29.87 -46.39
C ALA A 85 -1.88 -29.23 -47.32
N THR A 86 -2.95 -28.63 -46.82
CA THR A 86 -4.04 -28.06 -47.63
C THR A 86 -4.32 -26.62 -47.27
N VAL A 87 -4.85 -25.83 -48.22
CA VAL A 87 -5.24 -24.43 -48.04
C VAL A 87 -6.35 -24.32 -46.95
N GLU A 88 -7.30 -25.25 -46.94
CA GLU A 88 -8.39 -25.27 -45.96
C GLU A 88 -7.88 -25.48 -44.54
N LEU A 89 -6.94 -26.40 -44.37
CA LEU A 89 -6.29 -26.62 -43.07
C LEU A 89 -5.44 -25.40 -42.63
N ARG A 90 -4.80 -24.75 -43.58
CA ARG A 90 -4.06 -23.51 -43.30
C ARG A 90 -4.99 -22.40 -42.79
N ASP A 91 -6.13 -22.21 -43.43
CA ASP A 91 -7.12 -21.20 -43.03
C ASP A 91 -7.67 -21.49 -41.64
N SER A 92 -7.99 -22.74 -41.35
CA SER A 92 -8.43 -23.16 -40.02
C SER A 92 -7.37 -22.93 -38.97
N TYR A 93 -6.12 -23.25 -39.29
CA TYR A 93 -4.99 -23.06 -38.39
C TYR A 93 -4.71 -21.57 -38.11
N VAL A 94 -4.76 -20.73 -39.14
CA VAL A 94 -4.63 -19.28 -38.99
C VAL A 94 -5.73 -18.72 -38.11
N SER A 95 -6.98 -19.18 -38.27
CA SER A 95 -8.07 -18.75 -37.41
C SER A 95 -7.86 -19.13 -35.93
N GLN A 96 -7.35 -20.34 -35.69
CA GLN A 96 -7.00 -20.77 -34.33
C GLN A 96 -5.88 -19.93 -33.74
N LEU A 97 -4.87 -19.58 -34.53
CA LEU A 97 -3.77 -18.72 -34.11
C LEU A 97 -4.26 -17.32 -33.75
N ASP A 98 -5.14 -16.75 -34.55
CA ASP A 98 -5.75 -15.46 -34.30
C ASP A 98 -6.52 -15.46 -32.97
N GLU A 99 -7.30 -16.52 -32.71
CA GLU A 99 -7.99 -16.66 -31.43
C GLU A 99 -7.01 -16.75 -30.26
N GLN A 100 -5.98 -17.56 -30.36
CA GLN A 100 -4.96 -17.70 -29.31
C GLN A 100 -4.23 -16.37 -29.07
N PHE A 101 -3.89 -15.68 -30.15
CA PHE A 101 -3.23 -14.39 -30.09
C PHE A 101 -4.12 -13.34 -29.38
N ASN A 102 -5.40 -13.29 -29.76
CA ASN A 102 -6.34 -12.37 -29.15
C ASN A 102 -6.60 -12.69 -27.67
N ARG A 103 -6.60 -13.96 -27.28
CA ARG A 103 -6.69 -14.38 -25.87
C ARG A 103 -5.45 -13.94 -25.09
N GLY A 104 -4.28 -14.10 -25.69
CA GLY A 104 -3.02 -13.67 -25.09
C GLY A 104 -2.98 -12.16 -24.86
N ILE A 105 -3.41 -11.38 -25.85
CA ILE A 105 -3.50 -9.92 -25.74
C ILE A 105 -4.45 -9.52 -24.61
N ARG A 106 -5.62 -10.15 -24.53
CA ARG A 106 -6.60 -9.88 -23.47
C ARG A 106 -6.06 -10.23 -22.09
N ALA A 107 -5.45 -11.40 -21.95
CA ALA A 107 -4.86 -11.84 -20.69
C ALA A 107 -3.77 -10.88 -20.20
N ARG A 108 -2.90 -10.44 -21.11
CA ARG A 108 -1.86 -9.46 -20.79
C ARG A 108 -2.44 -8.13 -20.37
N LYS A 109 -3.43 -7.65 -21.10
CA LYS A 109 -4.12 -6.37 -20.80
C LYS A 109 -4.83 -6.43 -19.45
N GLU A 110 -5.53 -7.52 -19.15
CA GLU A 110 -6.18 -7.73 -17.86
C GLU A 110 -5.16 -7.73 -16.73
N LYS A 111 -4.00 -8.36 -16.93
CA LYS A 111 -2.93 -8.38 -15.94
C LYS A 111 -2.33 -6.99 -15.71
N GLU A 112 -2.12 -6.23 -16.77
CA GLU A 112 -1.65 -4.84 -16.68
C GLU A 112 -2.63 -3.95 -15.92
N GLU A 113 -3.94 -4.11 -16.18
CA GLU A 113 -5.00 -3.37 -15.48
C GLU A 113 -5.07 -3.76 -13.98
N GLU A 114 -4.91 -5.05 -13.67
CA GLU A 114 -4.87 -5.54 -12.30
C GLU A 114 -3.68 -4.94 -11.53
N ILE A 115 -2.51 -4.92 -12.14
CA ILE A 115 -1.30 -4.33 -11.57
C ILE A 115 -1.51 -2.84 -11.29
N GLN A 116 -2.06 -2.12 -12.26
CA GLN A 116 -2.32 -0.69 -12.11
C GLN A 116 -3.34 -0.40 -11.01
N ALA A 117 -4.41 -1.19 -10.93
CA ALA A 117 -5.43 -1.05 -9.89
C ALA A 117 -4.85 -1.29 -8.50
N GLN A 118 -4.02 -2.31 -8.33
CA GLN A 118 -3.37 -2.62 -7.06
C GLN A 118 -2.39 -1.52 -6.65
N LYS A 119 -1.62 -1.02 -7.61
CA LYS A 119 -0.70 0.10 -7.39
C LYS A 119 -1.43 1.34 -6.89
N GLU A 120 -2.50 1.72 -7.58
CA GLU A 120 -3.30 2.89 -7.20
C GLU A 120 -3.93 2.73 -5.81
N TYR A 121 -4.46 1.55 -5.51
CA TYR A 121 -5.04 1.24 -4.20
C TYR A 121 -4.00 1.41 -3.09
N THR A 122 -2.83 0.81 -3.24
CA THR A 122 -1.77 0.89 -2.23
C THR A 122 -1.24 2.31 -2.08
N GLU A 123 -1.05 3.04 -3.17
CA GLU A 123 -0.61 4.44 -3.14
C GLU A 123 -1.62 5.34 -2.41
N LYS A 124 -2.92 5.09 -2.56
CA LYS A 124 -3.97 5.79 -1.79
C LYS A 124 -3.87 5.51 -0.30
N GLN A 125 -3.61 4.27 0.09
CA GLN A 125 -3.43 3.91 1.49
C GLN A 125 -2.19 4.61 2.09
N ILE A 126 -1.09 4.61 1.37
CA ILE A 126 0.14 5.32 1.77
C ILE A 126 -0.14 6.82 1.95
N LYS A 127 -0.86 7.42 1.01
CA LYS A 127 -1.23 8.83 1.08
C LYS A 127 -2.05 9.16 2.34
N LEU A 128 -3.01 8.30 2.70
CA LEU A 128 -3.81 8.47 3.91
C LEU A 128 -2.95 8.46 5.18
N TYR A 129 -1.98 7.55 5.26
CA TYR A 129 -1.06 7.52 6.39
C TYR A 129 -0.13 8.74 6.43
N LYS A 130 0.31 9.23 5.27
CA LYS A 130 1.11 10.46 5.19
C LYS A 130 0.31 11.68 5.64
N GLU A 131 -0.96 11.78 5.27
CA GLU A 131 -1.86 12.83 5.73
C GLU A 131 -2.06 12.75 7.26
N LYS A 132 -2.17 11.54 7.80
CA LYS A 132 -2.26 11.33 9.25
C LYS A 132 -0.98 11.81 9.95
N LEU A 133 0.20 11.54 9.38
CA LEU A 133 1.47 12.06 9.89
C LEU A 133 1.52 13.59 9.91
N GLU A 134 1.03 14.24 8.87
CA GLU A 134 0.94 15.70 8.81
C GLU A 134 0.05 16.26 9.92
N MET A 135 -1.09 15.62 10.18
CA MET A 135 -1.97 15.99 11.28
C MET A 135 -1.31 15.82 12.64
N ILE A 136 -0.57 14.74 12.84
CA ILE A 136 0.19 14.50 14.07
C ILE A 136 1.25 15.57 14.26
N ALA A 137 2.00 15.89 13.21
CA ALA A 137 3.02 16.94 13.23
C ALA A 137 2.43 18.30 13.61
N TYR A 138 1.27 18.62 13.04
CA TYR A 138 0.54 19.84 13.37
C TYR A 138 0.14 19.88 14.86
N LYS A 139 -0.42 18.79 15.38
CA LYS A 139 -0.82 18.69 16.79
C LYS A 139 0.38 18.78 17.74
N LYS A 140 1.50 18.17 17.38
CA LYS A 140 2.75 18.30 18.13
C LYS A 140 3.22 19.75 18.20
N GLN A 141 3.13 20.45 17.10
CA GLN A 141 3.51 21.87 17.02
C GLN A 141 2.65 22.74 17.93
N GLN A 142 1.37 22.39 18.10
CA GLN A 142 0.46 23.09 19.03
C GLN A 142 0.86 22.94 20.50
N LEU A 143 1.62 21.91 20.85
CA LEU A 143 2.09 21.68 22.23
C LEU A 143 3.29 22.56 22.64
N SER A 144 4.00 23.11 21.69
CA SER A 144 5.16 23.99 21.96
C SER A 144 4.77 25.49 22.07
#